data_f7e70df9d3e13d5c6812a6a07261eb21
#
_entry.id   f7e70df9d3e13d5c6812a6a07261eb21
#
_cell.length_a   1.000
_cell.length_b   1.000
_cell.length_c   1.000
_cell.angle_alpha   90.00
_cell.angle_beta   90.00
_cell.angle_gamma   90.00
#
_symmetry.space_group_name_H-M   'P 1'
#
loop_
_entity.id
_entity.type
_entity.pdbx_description
1 polymer ?
#
loop_
_entity_poly.entity_id
_entity_poly.type
_entity_poly.pdbx_seq_one_letter_code
_entity_poly.pdbx_strand_id
1 'polypeptide(L)'
;PDPKIYPAPLPHMLKRGSLVFAPPKHRVDLRNWQAWWRFKFGANWRRPYGRAGSNRHLSDHPVVHVTHQDALAYARWRGKELPTEAEWEFAARGGLAGAEFAWGDELTPRNRHLANTWQGEFPYQNLSSDGYPRTSPVKAFPPNPYGIYDMIGNVWEWTDDWFAANHPPHATKPCCIPHNPRGGV
;
A
#
# COMPACT_ATOMS: atom_id res chain seq x y z
N PRO A 1 -18.59 2.17 10.19
CA PRO A 1 -18.08 3.55 10.07
C PRO A 1 -18.86 4.46 11.00
N ASP A 2 -18.18 5.38 11.67
CA ASP A 2 -18.81 6.38 12.53
C ASP A 2 -19.26 7.57 11.65
N PRO A 3 -20.57 7.91 11.63
CA PRO A 3 -21.07 9.04 10.86
C PRO A 3 -20.45 10.40 11.25
N LYS A 4 -19.89 10.50 12.47
CA LYS A 4 -19.22 11.72 12.94
C LYS A 4 -17.87 11.93 12.27
N ILE A 5 -17.21 10.84 11.83
CA ILE A 5 -15.89 10.85 11.18
C ILE A 5 -16.05 11.03 9.66
N TYR A 6 -17.14 10.53 9.09
CA TYR A 6 -17.38 10.52 7.66
C TYR A 6 -18.61 11.40 7.33
N PRO A 7 -18.41 12.68 7.00
CA PRO A 7 -19.53 13.57 6.69
C PRO A 7 -20.27 13.08 5.44
N ALA A 8 -21.60 13.00 5.55
CA ALA A 8 -22.53 12.59 4.49
C ALA A 8 -22.22 11.21 3.85
N PRO A 9 -21.99 10.11 4.63
CA PRO A 9 -21.76 8.81 4.05
C PRO A 9 -23.01 8.28 3.37
N LEU A 10 -22.84 7.64 2.22
CA LEU A 10 -23.95 6.94 1.57
C LEU A 10 -24.45 5.79 2.49
N PRO A 11 -25.77 5.50 2.52
CA PRO A 11 -26.34 4.50 3.45
C PRO A 11 -25.66 3.13 3.42
N HIS A 12 -25.17 2.70 2.26
CA HIS A 12 -24.45 1.43 2.12
C HIS A 12 -23.03 1.47 2.73
N MET A 13 -22.41 2.67 2.82
CA MET A 13 -21.09 2.85 3.43
C MET A 13 -21.14 2.75 4.96
N LEU A 14 -22.32 2.88 5.57
CA LEU A 14 -22.52 2.65 7.00
C LEU A 14 -22.54 1.16 7.37
N LYS A 15 -22.64 0.27 6.39
CA LYS A 15 -22.57 -1.18 6.62
C LYS A 15 -21.11 -1.63 6.65
N ARG A 16 -20.81 -2.59 7.54
CA ARG A 16 -19.47 -3.16 7.65
C ARG A 16 -19.05 -3.84 6.35
N GLY A 17 -17.94 -3.42 5.79
CA GLY A 17 -17.37 -3.92 4.56
C GLY A 17 -16.09 -3.18 4.19
N SER A 18 -15.50 -3.56 3.09
CA SER A 18 -14.31 -2.91 2.54
C SER A 18 -14.29 -3.01 1.02
N LEU A 19 -13.47 -2.18 0.38
CA LEU A 19 -13.19 -2.28 -1.05
C LEU A 19 -12.29 -3.49 -1.30
N VAL A 20 -12.69 -4.32 -2.25
CA VAL A 20 -11.94 -5.50 -2.68
C VAL A 20 -11.61 -5.33 -4.16
N PHE A 21 -10.35 -5.54 -4.51
CA PHE A 21 -9.92 -5.52 -5.90
C PHE A 21 -10.59 -6.64 -6.69
N ALA A 22 -11.24 -6.25 -7.77
CA ALA A 22 -11.99 -7.13 -8.67
C ALA A 22 -11.62 -6.77 -10.12
N PRO A 23 -10.57 -7.39 -10.68
CA PRO A 23 -10.08 -7.04 -12.00
C PRO A 23 -11.20 -7.20 -13.03
N PRO A 24 -11.39 -6.22 -13.93
CA PRO A 24 -12.30 -6.34 -15.06
C PRO A 24 -11.74 -7.35 -16.07
N LYS A 25 -12.60 -7.83 -16.98
CA LYS A 25 -12.18 -8.76 -18.04
C LYS A 25 -11.55 -8.08 -19.25
N HIS A 26 -11.69 -6.75 -19.34
CA HIS A 26 -11.27 -5.96 -20.50
C HIS A 26 -10.70 -4.62 -20.03
N ARG A 27 -9.99 -3.94 -20.92
CA ARG A 27 -9.50 -2.58 -20.71
C ARG A 27 -10.65 -1.65 -20.30
N VAL A 28 -10.39 -0.80 -19.31
CA VAL A 28 -11.35 0.18 -18.75
C VAL A 28 -10.71 1.56 -18.67
N ASP A 29 -11.53 2.59 -18.53
CA ASP A 29 -11.04 3.95 -18.29
C ASP A 29 -10.44 4.05 -16.88
N LEU A 30 -9.14 4.32 -16.78
CA LEU A 30 -8.41 4.40 -15.52
C LEU A 30 -8.82 5.61 -14.65
N ARG A 31 -9.58 6.57 -15.18
CA ARG A 31 -10.16 7.64 -14.37
C ARG A 31 -11.34 7.16 -13.54
N ASN A 32 -11.90 6.00 -13.87
CA ASN A 32 -13.00 5.38 -13.14
C ASN A 32 -12.49 4.23 -12.26
N TRP A 33 -11.97 4.55 -11.07
CA TRP A 33 -11.48 3.56 -10.11
C TRP A 33 -12.53 2.52 -9.69
N GLN A 34 -13.84 2.82 -9.81
CA GLN A 34 -14.92 1.87 -9.52
C GLN A 34 -14.95 0.70 -10.52
N ALA A 35 -14.25 0.80 -11.65
CA ALA A 35 -14.19 -0.29 -12.62
C ALA A 35 -13.48 -1.53 -12.08
N TRP A 36 -12.55 -1.39 -11.11
CA TRP A 36 -11.79 -2.50 -10.52
C TRP A 36 -11.87 -2.62 -9.00
N TRP A 37 -12.59 -1.71 -8.33
CA TRP A 37 -12.88 -1.82 -6.90
C TRP A 37 -14.35 -2.15 -6.69
N ARG A 38 -14.62 -3.10 -5.81
CA ARG A 38 -15.98 -3.48 -5.40
C ARG A 38 -16.09 -3.41 -3.90
N PHE A 39 -17.06 -2.64 -3.39
CA PHE A 39 -17.40 -2.68 -1.98
C PHE A 39 -18.07 -4.03 -1.67
N LYS A 40 -17.44 -4.79 -0.77
CA LYS A 40 -17.97 -6.09 -0.33
C LYS A 40 -18.35 -6.05 1.14
N PHE A 41 -19.62 -6.33 1.40
CA PHE A 41 -20.12 -6.44 2.77
C PHE A 41 -19.46 -7.61 3.49
N GLY A 42 -19.01 -7.34 4.74
CA GLY A 42 -18.34 -8.33 5.57
C GLY A 42 -16.88 -8.59 5.19
N ALA A 43 -16.32 -7.89 4.19
CA ALA A 43 -14.88 -7.89 3.96
C ALA A 43 -14.18 -7.16 5.11
N ASN A 44 -13.14 -7.78 5.65
CA ASN A 44 -12.29 -7.29 6.74
C ASN A 44 -11.01 -8.13 6.79
N TRP A 45 -10.09 -7.82 7.69
CA TRP A 45 -8.81 -8.50 7.80
C TRP A 45 -8.89 -10.03 8.06
N ARG A 46 -9.98 -10.53 8.69
CA ARG A 46 -10.23 -11.98 8.87
C ARG A 46 -10.86 -12.63 7.64
N ARG A 47 -11.51 -11.85 6.79
CA ARG A 47 -12.24 -12.27 5.60
C ARG A 47 -11.95 -11.31 4.44
N PRO A 48 -10.71 -11.35 3.88
CA PRO A 48 -10.25 -10.34 2.92
C PRO A 48 -11.13 -10.23 1.66
N TYR A 49 -11.79 -11.30 1.29
CA TYR A 49 -12.62 -11.37 0.10
C TYR A 49 -14.14 -11.35 0.38
N GLY A 50 -14.51 -11.02 1.62
CA GLY A 50 -15.91 -10.98 2.08
C GLY A 50 -16.32 -12.26 2.81
N ARG A 51 -17.65 -12.44 2.99
CA ARG A 51 -18.21 -13.48 3.88
C ARG A 51 -17.77 -14.91 3.58
N ALA A 52 -17.56 -15.24 2.31
CA ALA A 52 -17.10 -16.57 1.88
C ALA A 52 -15.56 -16.74 1.98
N GLY A 53 -14.82 -15.68 2.25
CA GLY A 53 -13.36 -15.71 2.34
C GLY A 53 -12.86 -16.05 3.75
N SER A 54 -11.65 -16.59 3.82
CA SER A 54 -10.91 -16.80 5.06
C SER A 54 -9.46 -16.39 4.85
N ASN A 55 -8.80 -15.88 5.89
CA ASN A 55 -7.37 -15.58 5.87
C ASN A 55 -6.48 -16.72 6.40
N ARG A 56 -7.04 -17.91 6.65
CA ARG A 56 -6.28 -19.04 7.24
C ARG A 56 -5.06 -19.45 6.42
N HIS A 57 -5.14 -19.31 5.10
CA HIS A 57 -4.05 -19.58 4.16
C HIS A 57 -3.16 -18.36 3.87
N LEU A 58 -3.40 -17.24 4.57
CA LEU A 58 -2.69 -15.97 4.44
C LEU A 58 -2.02 -15.58 5.76
N SER A 59 -1.68 -16.55 6.61
CA SER A 59 -1.11 -16.29 7.94
C SER A 59 0.26 -15.62 7.88
N ASP A 60 0.97 -15.81 6.78
CA ASP A 60 2.28 -15.25 6.46
C ASP A 60 2.21 -14.06 5.47
N HIS A 61 1.00 -13.63 5.10
CA HIS A 61 0.78 -12.46 4.25
C HIS A 61 0.55 -11.19 5.09
N PRO A 62 0.77 -10.00 4.52
CA PRO A 62 0.45 -8.75 5.20
C PRO A 62 -1.04 -8.66 5.52
N VAL A 63 -1.37 -8.07 6.66
CA VAL A 63 -2.75 -7.79 7.02
C VAL A 63 -3.33 -6.70 6.10
N VAL A 64 -4.54 -6.93 5.61
CA VAL A 64 -5.26 -5.99 4.74
C VAL A 64 -6.59 -5.55 5.36
N HIS A 65 -7.22 -4.51 4.80
CA HIS A 65 -8.48 -3.94 5.29
C HIS A 65 -8.38 -3.43 6.73
N VAL A 66 -7.24 -2.86 7.06
CA VAL A 66 -7.02 -2.10 8.30
C VAL A 66 -7.20 -0.61 8.02
N THR A 67 -7.76 0.10 8.99
CA THR A 67 -7.88 1.56 8.94
C THR A 67 -6.60 2.20 9.50
N HIS A 68 -6.40 3.49 9.24
CA HIS A 68 -5.32 4.25 9.89
C HIS A 68 -5.40 4.15 11.42
N GLN A 69 -6.61 4.17 12.00
CA GLN A 69 -6.81 4.00 13.44
C GLN A 69 -6.36 2.61 13.94
N ASP A 70 -6.60 1.56 13.16
CA ASP A 70 -6.13 0.20 13.49
C ASP A 70 -4.59 0.15 13.46
N ALA A 71 -3.97 0.78 12.45
CA ALA A 71 -2.52 0.85 12.32
C ALA A 71 -1.89 1.61 13.50
N LEU A 72 -2.44 2.78 13.86
CA LEU A 72 -2.03 3.55 15.04
C LEU A 72 -2.17 2.75 16.34
N ALA A 73 -3.29 2.05 16.52
CA ALA A 73 -3.52 1.24 17.72
C ALA A 73 -2.48 0.11 17.82
N TYR A 74 -2.16 -0.54 16.70
CA TYR A 74 -1.13 -1.56 16.65
C TYR A 74 0.27 -0.99 16.95
N ALA A 75 0.64 0.14 16.34
CA ALA A 75 1.92 0.79 16.58
C ALA A 75 2.10 1.13 18.08
N ARG A 76 1.10 1.77 18.70
CA ARG A 76 1.10 2.08 20.13
C ARG A 76 1.20 0.83 21.00
N TRP A 77 0.47 -0.22 20.69
CA TRP A 77 0.57 -1.50 21.40
C TRP A 77 1.97 -2.09 21.33
N ARG A 78 2.68 -1.89 20.21
CA ARG A 78 4.07 -2.32 20.03
C ARG A 78 5.09 -1.35 20.64
N GLY A 79 4.66 -0.24 21.28
CA GLY A 79 5.56 0.82 21.75
C GLY A 79 6.27 1.52 20.60
N LYS A 80 5.61 1.65 19.46
CA LYS A 80 6.09 2.26 18.22
C LYS A 80 5.14 3.36 17.76
N GLU A 81 5.55 4.08 16.73
CA GLU A 81 4.75 5.06 16.01
C GLU A 81 4.65 4.65 14.54
N LEU A 82 3.71 5.21 13.80
CA LEU A 82 3.71 5.12 12.35
C LEU A 82 4.84 6.00 11.80
N PRO A 83 5.50 5.58 10.72
CA PRO A 83 6.49 6.43 10.08
C PRO A 83 5.82 7.64 9.42
N THR A 84 6.51 8.75 9.35
CA THR A 84 6.19 9.81 8.40
C THR A 84 6.45 9.33 6.97
N GLU A 85 5.89 9.99 5.97
CA GLU A 85 6.16 9.69 4.55
C GLU A 85 7.68 9.76 4.25
N ALA A 86 8.36 10.77 4.78
CA ALA A 86 9.80 10.94 4.60
C ALA A 86 10.63 9.82 5.26
N GLU A 87 10.25 9.37 6.45
CA GLU A 87 10.89 8.23 7.13
C GLU A 87 10.65 6.93 6.37
N TRP A 88 9.43 6.74 5.88
CA TRP A 88 9.08 5.58 5.07
C TRP A 88 9.89 5.54 3.76
N GLU A 89 9.96 6.67 3.03
CA GLU A 89 10.73 6.75 1.81
C GLU A 89 12.23 6.54 2.05
N PHE A 90 12.78 7.14 3.11
CA PHE A 90 14.16 6.93 3.51
C PHE A 90 14.46 5.46 3.78
N ALA A 91 13.57 4.80 4.52
CA ALA A 91 13.68 3.37 4.82
C ALA A 91 13.56 2.52 3.54
N ALA A 92 12.63 2.85 2.64
CA ALA A 92 12.41 2.13 1.38
C ALA A 92 13.64 2.23 0.45
N ARG A 93 14.26 3.41 0.35
CA ARG A 93 15.45 3.61 -0.49
C ARG A 93 16.68 2.85 -0.02
N GLY A 94 16.75 2.47 1.24
CA GLY A 94 17.86 1.66 1.76
C GLY A 94 19.25 2.29 1.56
N GLY A 95 19.35 3.63 1.51
CA GLY A 95 20.59 4.36 1.27
C GLY A 95 20.93 4.63 -0.21
N LEU A 96 20.12 4.17 -1.16
CA LEU A 96 20.29 4.48 -2.58
C LEU A 96 19.76 5.90 -2.87
N ALA A 97 20.65 6.81 -3.23
CA ALA A 97 20.30 8.16 -3.64
C ALA A 97 20.09 8.24 -5.16
N GLY A 98 18.96 8.81 -5.60
CA GLY A 98 18.67 9.08 -7.00
C GLY A 98 18.32 7.88 -7.87
N ALA A 99 18.27 6.67 -7.32
CA ALA A 99 17.86 5.49 -8.05
C ALA A 99 16.35 5.52 -8.35
N GLU A 100 15.93 4.95 -9.48
CA GLU A 100 14.53 4.88 -9.89
C GLU A 100 13.73 3.94 -8.99
N PHE A 101 14.32 2.81 -8.60
CA PHE A 101 13.73 1.82 -7.70
C PHE A 101 14.57 1.69 -6.41
N ALA A 102 14.00 1.07 -5.38
CA ALA A 102 14.70 0.81 -4.13
C ALA A 102 15.87 -0.19 -4.24
N TRP A 103 16.14 -0.71 -5.43
CA TRP A 103 17.22 -1.65 -5.74
C TRP A 103 18.11 -1.22 -6.92
N GLY A 104 17.91 -0.02 -7.49
CA GLY A 104 18.67 0.50 -8.61
C GLY A 104 17.79 1.03 -9.73
N ASP A 105 18.31 1.07 -10.95
CA ASP A 105 17.63 1.72 -12.09
C ASP A 105 16.94 0.74 -13.05
N GLU A 106 17.03 -0.56 -12.79
CA GLU A 106 16.34 -1.58 -13.57
C GLU A 106 15.16 -2.16 -12.79
N LEU A 107 13.97 -2.18 -13.38
CA LEU A 107 12.77 -2.76 -12.76
C LEU A 107 12.96 -4.25 -12.43
N THR A 108 13.56 -5.00 -13.36
CA THR A 108 13.78 -6.45 -13.25
C THR A 108 15.23 -6.82 -13.56
N PRO A 109 16.20 -6.48 -12.67
CA PRO A 109 17.59 -6.76 -12.92
C PRO A 109 17.81 -8.27 -13.11
N ARG A 110 18.49 -8.64 -14.18
CA ARG A 110 18.74 -10.05 -14.58
C ARG A 110 17.43 -10.86 -14.71
N ASN A 111 16.35 -10.24 -15.18
CA ASN A 111 15.02 -10.85 -15.31
C ASN A 111 14.43 -11.36 -13.97
N ARG A 112 14.79 -10.75 -12.85
CA ARG A 112 14.28 -11.12 -11.52
C ARG A 112 13.40 -9.99 -10.98
N HIS A 113 12.19 -10.34 -10.56
CA HIS A 113 11.36 -9.44 -9.77
C HIS A 113 11.92 -9.32 -8.36
N LEU A 114 11.98 -8.09 -7.85
CA LEU A 114 12.50 -7.80 -6.50
C LEU A 114 11.40 -7.27 -5.57
N ALA A 115 10.18 -7.21 -6.07
CA ALA A 115 8.98 -6.87 -5.31
C ALA A 115 7.76 -7.50 -5.97
N ASN A 116 6.68 -7.66 -5.20
CA ASN A 116 5.38 -8.04 -5.72
C ASN A 116 4.70 -6.80 -6.32
N THR A 117 4.67 -6.72 -7.63
CA THR A 117 4.11 -5.60 -8.38
C THR A 117 3.16 -6.09 -9.47
N TRP A 118 2.41 -5.18 -10.07
CA TRP A 118 1.58 -5.52 -11.21
C TRP A 118 2.42 -5.69 -12.49
N GLN A 119 2.21 -6.79 -13.23
CA GLN A 119 2.85 -7.02 -14.52
C GLN A 119 1.79 -7.15 -15.61
N GLY A 120 1.90 -6.34 -16.64
CA GLY A 120 0.95 -6.29 -17.76
C GLY A 120 0.02 -5.09 -17.69
N GLU A 121 -1.08 -5.15 -18.41
CA GLU A 121 -1.99 -4.02 -18.55
C GLU A 121 -2.97 -3.91 -17.37
N PHE A 122 -2.72 -2.92 -16.50
CA PHE A 122 -3.60 -2.64 -15.36
C PHE A 122 -4.97 -2.09 -15.85
N PRO A 123 -6.07 -2.47 -15.24
CA PRO A 123 -6.25 -3.40 -14.10
C PRO A 123 -6.76 -4.79 -14.53
N TYR A 124 -6.75 -5.12 -15.82
CA TYR A 124 -7.43 -6.30 -16.35
C TYR A 124 -6.49 -7.47 -16.67
N GLN A 125 -5.22 -7.20 -16.91
CA GLN A 125 -4.25 -8.23 -17.23
C GLN A 125 -3.11 -8.19 -16.21
N ASN A 126 -3.03 -9.19 -15.34
CA ASN A 126 -1.86 -9.44 -14.52
C ASN A 126 -1.18 -10.73 -14.99
N LEU A 127 0.06 -10.61 -15.46
CA LEU A 127 0.86 -11.75 -15.94
C LEU A 127 1.39 -12.58 -14.76
N SER A 128 1.42 -12.00 -13.56
CA SER A 128 1.94 -12.63 -12.33
C SER A 128 3.32 -13.26 -12.52
N SER A 129 4.19 -12.61 -13.29
CA SER A 129 5.55 -13.08 -13.56
C SER A 129 6.43 -13.12 -12.32
N ASP A 130 6.04 -12.35 -11.29
CA ASP A 130 6.64 -12.37 -9.95
C ASP A 130 6.19 -13.56 -9.09
N GLY A 131 5.22 -14.36 -9.58
CA GLY A 131 4.66 -15.53 -8.91
C GLY A 131 3.37 -15.25 -8.13
N TYR A 132 2.92 -13.99 -8.02
CA TYR A 132 1.81 -13.62 -7.14
C TYR A 132 0.73 -12.81 -7.85
N PRO A 133 -0.49 -13.35 -8.02
CA PRO A 133 -1.59 -12.59 -8.63
C PRO A 133 -2.24 -11.59 -7.65
N ARG A 134 -1.88 -11.64 -6.36
CA ARG A 134 -2.35 -10.79 -5.26
C ARG A 134 -1.20 -10.56 -4.29
N THR A 135 -1.48 -10.42 -3.00
CA THR A 135 -0.42 -10.30 -1.99
C THR A 135 0.49 -11.53 -1.99
N SER A 136 1.76 -11.32 -1.70
CA SER A 136 2.75 -12.36 -1.44
C SER A 136 2.93 -12.59 0.06
N PRO A 137 3.47 -13.74 0.48
CA PRO A 137 3.99 -13.91 1.83
C PRO A 137 5.02 -12.81 2.17
N VAL A 138 5.06 -12.39 3.42
CA VAL A 138 6.10 -11.45 3.86
C VAL A 138 7.49 -12.05 3.65
N LYS A 139 8.44 -11.22 3.23
CA LYS A 139 9.81 -11.65 2.92
C LYS A 139 9.93 -12.60 1.72
N ALA A 140 8.93 -12.66 0.85
CA ALA A 140 9.03 -13.42 -0.40
C ALA A 140 10.12 -12.88 -1.35
N PHE A 141 10.44 -11.60 -1.22
CA PHE A 141 11.47 -10.90 -1.99
C PHE A 141 12.65 -10.50 -1.10
N PRO A 142 13.82 -10.22 -1.69
CA PRO A 142 15.00 -9.81 -0.92
C PRO A 142 14.77 -8.50 -0.13
N PRO A 143 15.45 -8.34 1.02
CA PRO A 143 15.43 -7.06 1.73
C PRO A 143 16.21 -6.00 0.97
N ASN A 144 15.93 -4.75 1.27
CA ASN A 144 16.77 -3.63 0.82
C ASN A 144 18.12 -3.60 1.59
N PRO A 145 19.05 -2.71 1.25
CA PRO A 145 20.36 -2.63 1.91
C PRO A 145 20.31 -2.35 3.43
N TYR A 146 19.20 -1.83 3.95
CA TYR A 146 18.99 -1.68 5.40
C TYR A 146 18.44 -2.95 6.07
N GLY A 147 18.25 -4.04 5.31
CA GLY A 147 17.70 -5.29 5.83
C GLY A 147 16.19 -5.26 6.01
N ILE A 148 15.49 -4.29 5.43
CA ILE A 148 14.03 -4.13 5.54
C ILE A 148 13.37 -4.79 4.33
N TYR A 149 12.35 -5.61 4.60
CA TYR A 149 11.59 -6.34 3.58
C TYR A 149 10.31 -5.60 3.21
N ASP A 150 9.80 -5.91 2.03
CA ASP A 150 8.46 -5.55 1.55
C ASP A 150 8.14 -4.03 1.54
N MET A 151 9.16 -3.18 1.55
CA MET A 151 8.99 -1.72 1.47
C MET A 151 8.44 -1.26 0.12
N ILE A 152 8.51 -2.10 -0.90
CA ILE A 152 8.01 -1.81 -2.25
C ILE A 152 7.04 -2.91 -2.66
N GLY A 153 5.88 -2.51 -3.19
CA GLY A 153 4.87 -3.45 -3.69
C GLY A 153 4.05 -4.11 -2.59
N ASN A 154 3.48 -5.26 -2.89
CA ASN A 154 2.67 -6.13 -2.03
C ASN A 154 1.38 -5.47 -1.53
N VAL A 155 1.45 -4.50 -0.62
CA VAL A 155 0.31 -3.73 -0.08
C VAL A 155 0.66 -2.25 0.07
N TRP A 156 -0.34 -1.39 0.09
CA TRP A 156 -0.17 -0.02 0.54
C TRP A 156 -0.04 0.03 2.06
N GLU A 157 0.81 0.93 2.53
CA GLU A 157 1.10 1.11 3.94
C GLU A 157 0.65 2.48 4.45
N TRP A 158 0.19 2.53 5.69
CA TRP A 158 -0.20 3.77 6.33
C TRP A 158 1.02 4.50 6.88
N THR A 159 1.11 5.79 6.57
CA THR A 159 2.03 6.74 7.21
C THR A 159 1.26 7.66 8.16
N ASP A 160 1.98 8.39 9.02
CA ASP A 160 1.38 9.35 9.97
C ASP A 160 0.99 10.67 9.29
N ASP A 161 1.43 10.88 8.05
CA ASP A 161 1.17 12.10 7.30
C ASP A 161 -0.13 12.02 6.49
N TRP A 162 -0.74 13.17 6.24
CA TRP A 162 -1.79 13.29 5.25
C TRP A 162 -1.21 13.23 3.83
N PHE A 163 -1.94 12.60 2.93
CA PHE A 163 -1.53 12.55 1.53
C PHE A 163 -1.50 13.95 0.91
N ALA A 164 -0.38 14.27 0.26
CA ALA A 164 -0.24 15.43 -0.61
C ALA A 164 0.22 14.99 -2.00
N ALA A 165 -0.46 15.47 -3.05
CA ALA A 165 -0.11 15.11 -4.42
C ALA A 165 1.26 15.66 -4.86
N ASN A 166 1.72 16.73 -4.21
CA ASN A 166 3.02 17.37 -4.50
C ASN A 166 3.65 17.83 -3.18
N HIS A 167 4.95 17.64 -3.05
CA HIS A 167 5.72 18.26 -1.99
C HIS A 167 5.85 19.78 -2.23
N PRO A 168 5.96 20.61 -1.17
CA PRO A 168 6.19 22.03 -1.33
C PRO A 168 7.42 22.30 -2.19
N PRO A 169 7.37 23.24 -3.16
CA PRO A 169 8.48 23.46 -4.11
C PRO A 169 9.80 23.90 -3.46
N HIS A 170 9.76 24.29 -2.18
CA HIS A 170 10.96 24.67 -1.42
C HIS A 170 11.73 23.48 -0.84
N ALA A 171 11.14 22.28 -0.80
CA ALA A 171 11.79 21.08 -0.29
C ALA A 171 12.99 20.60 -1.12
N THR A 172 13.14 21.11 -2.36
CA THR A 172 14.24 20.73 -3.27
C THR A 172 15.53 21.51 -3.07
N LYS A 173 15.54 22.61 -2.28
CA LYS A 173 16.74 23.40 -2.04
C LYS A 173 17.44 22.91 -0.77
N PRO A 174 18.75 22.61 -0.80
CA PRO A 174 19.49 22.11 0.37
C PRO A 174 19.39 23.02 1.62
N CYS A 175 19.27 24.32 1.43
CA CYS A 175 19.10 25.29 2.52
C CYS A 175 17.70 25.31 3.14
N CYS A 176 16.72 24.65 2.49
CA CYS A 176 15.31 24.75 2.86
C CYS A 176 14.68 23.37 3.11
N ILE A 177 15.49 22.32 3.26
CA ILE A 177 15.02 21.01 3.65
C ILE A 177 14.50 21.15 5.09
N PRO A 178 13.20 20.95 5.32
CA PRO A 178 12.65 21.06 6.67
C PRO A 178 13.25 19.98 7.56
N HIS A 179 13.54 20.35 8.80
CA HIS A 179 13.87 19.36 9.82
C HIS A 179 12.59 18.60 10.19
N ASN A 180 12.61 17.28 10.08
CA ASN A 180 11.43 16.43 10.26
C ASN A 180 10.28 16.83 9.31
N PRO A 181 10.44 16.64 7.97
CA PRO A 181 9.42 17.01 7.01
C PRO A 181 8.15 16.19 7.26
N ARG A 182 7.02 16.90 7.21
CA ARG A 182 5.68 16.31 7.29
C ARG A 182 5.01 16.39 5.93
N GLY A 183 4.15 15.45 5.63
CA GLY A 183 3.31 15.45 4.44
C GLY A 183 2.26 16.58 4.44
N GLY A 184 1.19 16.39 3.69
CA GLY A 184 0.07 17.36 3.63
C GLY A 184 -0.59 17.59 5.00
N VAL A 185 -1.09 18.78 5.21
CA VAL A 185 -1.91 19.19 6.37
C VAL A 185 -3.38 19.30 5.99
#